data_83b8b02f6deee532a5b08ffae6252b86
#
_entry.id   83b8b02f6deee532a5b08ffae6252b86
#
_cell.length_a   1.000
_cell.length_b   1.000
_cell.length_c   1.000
_cell.angle_alpha   90.00
_cell.angle_beta   90.00
_cell.angle_gamma   90.00
#
_symmetry.space_group_name_H-M   'P 1'
#
loop_
_entity.id
_entity.type
_entity.pdbx_description
1 polymer ?
#
loop_
_entity_poly.entity_id
_entity_poly.type
_entity_poly.pdbx_seq_one_letter_code
_entity_poly.pdbx_strand_id
1 'polypeptide(L)'
;MKTIYLIGFIGVGIRNKQYQSEPGLIKVGHVGINFENDNRILGFHPTPEAINAIGGAREAMNWLRNRKDGNRLDGALQDDTAIFERAYELSLRGARCTVWQQAIEFDSDTFERIREQAYNWYEEQKLFPYAFPLSIEDIEWDNCATFPRRLGLTLPEASGQLQRYIPHLQAHGQAWKPKGAEE
;
A
#
# COMPACT_ATOMS: atom_id res chain seq x y z
N MET A 1 21.60 -13.02 -1.83
CA MET A 1 20.36 -12.31 -2.28
C MET A 1 19.55 -11.98 -1.05
N LYS A 2 18.88 -10.87 -1.03
CA LYS A 2 17.93 -10.41 -0.01
C LYS A 2 16.60 -10.09 -0.66
N THR A 3 15.49 -10.19 0.09
CA THR A 3 14.16 -10.13 -0.47
C THR A 3 13.36 -8.92 0.02
N ILE A 4 12.74 -8.22 -0.92
CA ILE A 4 11.69 -7.23 -0.65
C ILE A 4 10.35 -7.86 -1.05
N TYR A 5 9.36 -7.78 -0.18
CA TYR A 5 8.02 -8.29 -0.43
C TYR A 5 7.06 -7.15 -0.75
N LEU A 6 6.36 -7.25 -1.87
CA LEU A 6 5.16 -6.47 -2.12
C LEU A 6 3.97 -7.27 -1.59
N ILE A 7 3.26 -6.71 -0.62
CA ILE A 7 2.13 -7.35 0.04
C ILE A 7 0.88 -6.60 -0.33
N GLY A 8 -0.17 -7.31 -0.72
CA GLY A 8 -1.40 -6.67 -1.14
C GLY A 8 -2.65 -7.45 -0.75
N PHE A 9 -3.75 -6.73 -0.58
CA PHE A 9 -5.07 -7.31 -0.41
C PHE A 9 -6.14 -6.50 -1.15
N ILE A 10 -7.23 -7.19 -1.52
CA ILE A 10 -8.53 -6.59 -1.81
C ILE A 10 -9.49 -7.18 -0.79
N GLY A 11 -10.20 -6.34 -0.07
CA GLY A 11 -11.13 -6.81 0.94
C GLY A 11 -12.33 -5.92 1.14
N VAL A 12 -13.34 -6.49 1.77
CA VAL A 12 -14.54 -5.79 2.21
C VAL A 12 -14.46 -5.64 3.73
N GLY A 13 -14.55 -4.41 4.22
CA GLY A 13 -14.80 -4.19 5.64
C GLY A 13 -13.59 -3.94 6.54
N ILE A 14 -12.42 -3.63 6.00
CA ILE A 14 -11.30 -3.19 6.82
C ILE A 14 -11.50 -1.72 7.18
N ARG A 15 -11.80 -1.45 8.45
CA ARG A 15 -11.81 -0.09 9.00
C ARG A 15 -10.38 0.29 9.37
N ASN A 16 -9.84 1.30 8.75
CA ASN A 16 -8.64 1.95 9.26
C ASN A 16 -9.04 2.82 10.46
N LYS A 17 -8.52 2.49 11.65
CA LYS A 17 -8.81 3.24 12.88
C LYS A 17 -8.32 4.69 12.83
N GLN A 18 -7.36 5.01 11.98
CA GLN A 18 -6.86 6.39 11.80
C GLN A 18 -7.92 7.30 11.13
N TYR A 19 -8.92 6.73 10.44
CA TYR A 19 -9.96 7.47 9.71
C TYR A 19 -11.36 7.24 10.31
N GLN A 20 -11.47 7.17 11.62
CA GLN A 20 -12.64 6.69 12.39
C GLN A 20 -13.91 7.56 12.33
N SER A 21 -13.99 8.60 11.54
CA SER A 21 -15.18 9.46 11.55
C SER A 21 -16.42 8.88 10.86
N GLU A 22 -16.35 7.75 10.15
CA GLU A 22 -17.52 7.16 9.49
C GLU A 22 -17.62 5.63 9.59
N PRO A 23 -18.80 5.08 9.92
CA PRO A 23 -19.09 3.65 9.78
C PRO A 23 -19.38 3.36 8.31
N GLY A 24 -18.40 2.85 7.58
CA GLY A 24 -18.56 2.45 6.18
C GLY A 24 -17.70 1.24 5.86
N LEU A 25 -18.30 0.28 5.17
CA LEU A 25 -17.58 -0.79 4.48
C LEU A 25 -16.79 -0.17 3.33
N ILE A 26 -15.49 0.03 3.49
CA ILE A 26 -14.64 0.49 2.39
C ILE A 26 -14.17 -0.76 1.65
N LYS A 27 -14.60 -0.93 0.40
CA LYS A 27 -13.94 -1.83 -0.55
C LYS A 27 -12.61 -1.19 -0.90
N VAL A 28 -11.54 -1.53 -0.20
CA VAL A 28 -10.22 -0.98 -0.44
C VAL A 28 -9.26 -2.11 -0.74
N GLY A 29 -8.62 -2.03 -1.89
CA GLY A 29 -7.37 -2.71 -2.11
C GLY A 29 -6.24 -1.87 -1.55
N HIS A 30 -5.21 -2.52 -1.02
CA HIS A 30 -4.02 -1.85 -0.51
C HIS A 30 -2.77 -2.66 -0.80
N VAL A 31 -1.65 -1.96 -0.96
CA VAL A 31 -0.33 -2.55 -1.18
C VAL A 31 0.67 -1.90 -0.24
N GLY A 32 1.48 -2.71 0.40
CA GLY A 32 2.60 -2.31 1.24
C GLY A 32 3.90 -3.01 0.85
N ILE A 33 4.99 -2.54 1.40
CA ILE A 33 6.34 -3.05 1.22
C ILE A 33 6.81 -3.62 2.55
N ASN A 34 7.33 -4.84 2.55
CA ASN A 34 8.00 -5.44 3.70
C ASN A 34 9.42 -5.88 3.29
N PHE A 35 10.38 -5.57 4.12
CA PHE A 35 11.77 -5.99 3.92
C PHE A 35 12.03 -7.31 4.64
N GLU A 36 12.83 -8.16 4.05
CA GLU A 36 13.25 -9.41 4.67
C GLU A 36 13.74 -9.19 6.10
N ASN A 37 13.25 -10.01 7.02
CA ASN A 37 13.51 -9.94 8.46
C ASN A 37 12.92 -8.72 9.20
N ASP A 38 12.29 -7.77 8.54
CA ASP A 38 11.57 -6.71 9.22
C ASP A 38 10.17 -7.18 9.68
N ASN A 39 9.70 -6.57 10.78
CA ASN A 39 8.34 -6.82 11.30
C ASN A 39 7.36 -5.75 10.81
N ARG A 40 7.83 -4.71 10.13
CA ARG A 40 7.03 -3.57 9.70
C ARG A 40 6.70 -3.68 8.22
N ILE A 41 5.45 -3.37 7.89
CA ILE A 41 4.97 -3.21 6.52
C ILE A 41 4.75 -1.72 6.30
N LEU A 42 5.45 -1.12 5.32
CA LEU A 42 5.30 0.28 4.97
C LEU A 42 4.30 0.43 3.83
N GLY A 43 3.26 1.25 4.03
CA GLY A 43 2.28 1.59 3.01
C GLY A 43 2.28 3.09 2.71
N PHE A 44 1.90 3.45 1.50
CA PHE A 44 1.80 4.85 1.06
C PHE A 44 0.35 5.31 1.07
N HIS A 45 0.07 6.36 1.84
CA HIS A 45 -1.28 6.91 2.05
C HIS A 45 -1.30 8.43 1.93
N PRO A 46 -2.47 9.03 1.65
CA PRO A 46 -2.68 10.45 1.95
C PRO A 46 -2.45 10.69 3.44
N THR A 47 -1.85 11.82 3.79
CA THR A 47 -1.66 12.17 5.19
C THR A 47 -3.00 12.48 5.88
N PRO A 48 -3.13 12.24 7.21
CA PRO A 48 -4.33 12.61 7.96
C PRO A 48 -4.67 14.10 7.81
N GLU A 49 -3.67 14.97 7.80
CA GLU A 49 -3.82 16.42 7.63
C GLU A 49 -4.43 16.76 6.27
N ALA A 50 -3.92 16.15 5.19
CA ALA A 50 -4.44 16.34 3.84
C ALA A 50 -5.90 15.86 3.72
N ILE A 51 -6.22 14.71 4.32
CA ILE A 51 -7.59 14.17 4.37
C ILE A 51 -8.53 15.10 5.13
N ASN A 52 -8.11 15.59 6.31
CA ASN A 52 -8.92 16.46 7.15
C ASN A 52 -9.14 17.83 6.49
N ALA A 53 -8.16 18.36 5.76
CA ALA A 53 -8.27 19.62 5.04
C ALA A 53 -9.35 19.59 3.93
N ILE A 54 -9.67 18.41 3.41
CA ILE A 54 -10.72 18.20 2.39
C ILE A 54 -12.10 17.90 3.03
N GLY A 55 -12.17 17.68 4.34
CA GLY A 55 -13.42 17.38 5.05
C GLY A 55 -13.59 15.90 5.45
N GLY A 56 -12.53 15.09 5.32
CA GLY A 56 -12.51 13.71 5.75
C GLY A 56 -12.30 12.69 4.64
N ALA A 57 -12.27 11.42 5.00
CA ALA A 57 -11.87 10.34 4.09
C ALA A 57 -12.81 10.18 2.88
N ARG A 58 -14.12 10.39 3.04
CA ARG A 58 -15.10 10.29 1.94
C ARG A 58 -14.86 11.39 0.91
N GLU A 59 -14.73 12.61 1.39
CA GLU A 59 -14.50 13.81 0.59
C GLU A 59 -13.17 13.72 -0.13
N ALA A 60 -12.11 13.24 0.55
CA ALA A 60 -10.81 13.00 -0.04
C ALA A 60 -10.86 11.95 -1.15
N MET A 61 -11.59 10.84 -0.95
CA MET A 61 -11.79 9.83 -1.99
C MET A 61 -12.56 10.35 -3.20
N ASN A 62 -13.60 11.17 -2.97
CA ASN A 62 -14.36 11.81 -4.05
C ASN A 62 -13.49 12.82 -4.80
N TRP A 63 -12.69 13.61 -4.09
CA TRP A 63 -11.72 14.54 -4.65
C TRP A 63 -10.72 13.84 -5.56
N LEU A 64 -10.08 12.76 -5.08
CA LEU A 64 -9.10 12.00 -5.84
C LEU A 64 -9.70 11.28 -7.07
N ARG A 65 -11.00 10.94 -7.05
CA ARG A 65 -11.68 10.35 -8.21
C ARG A 65 -11.90 11.33 -9.35
N ASN A 66 -11.91 12.62 -9.07
CA ASN A 66 -12.05 13.65 -10.10
C ASN A 66 -10.69 13.94 -10.78
N ARG A 67 -10.22 12.96 -11.55
CA ARG A 67 -8.88 12.96 -12.18
C ARG A 67 -8.69 14.07 -13.21
N LYS A 68 -9.78 14.59 -13.80
CA LYS A 68 -9.71 15.62 -14.85
C LYS A 68 -9.09 16.92 -14.35
N ASP A 69 -9.21 17.19 -13.07
CA ASP A 69 -8.73 18.42 -12.43
C ASP A 69 -7.30 18.26 -11.87
N GLY A 70 -6.65 17.11 -12.08
CA GLY A 70 -5.31 16.82 -11.53
C GLY A 70 -5.28 16.78 -10.01
N ASN A 71 -6.39 16.36 -9.40
CA ASN A 71 -6.56 16.34 -7.94
C ASN A 71 -5.58 15.38 -7.28
N ARG A 72 -4.87 15.88 -6.30
CA ARG A 72 -3.85 15.16 -5.52
C ARG A 72 -3.86 15.62 -4.07
N LEU A 73 -3.36 14.77 -3.19
CA LEU A 73 -3.17 15.03 -1.77
C LEU A 73 -1.70 14.80 -1.41
N ASP A 74 -1.26 15.40 -0.33
CA ASP A 74 0.02 15.03 0.25
C ASP A 74 -0.08 13.62 0.83
N GLY A 75 0.84 12.75 0.42
CA GLY A 75 0.96 11.37 0.90
C GLY A 75 2.30 11.13 1.55
N ALA A 76 2.34 10.19 2.49
CA ALA A 76 3.55 9.76 3.18
C ALA A 76 3.54 8.25 3.42
N LEU A 77 4.70 7.68 3.70
CA LEU A 77 4.81 6.31 4.19
C LEU A 77 4.29 6.22 5.63
N GLN A 78 3.57 5.16 5.91
CA GLN A 78 3.00 4.84 7.22
C GLN A 78 3.26 3.38 7.56
N ASP A 79 3.20 3.04 8.86
CA ASP A 79 3.27 1.65 9.32
C ASP A 79 1.88 1.01 9.19
N ASP A 80 1.76 0.09 8.26
CA ASP A 80 0.52 -0.60 7.92
C ASP A 80 0.45 -2.02 8.48
N THR A 81 1.39 -2.43 9.30
CA THR A 81 1.47 -3.78 9.85
C THR A 81 0.12 -4.23 10.42
N ALA A 82 -0.48 -3.40 11.29
CA ALA A 82 -1.77 -3.71 11.89
C ALA A 82 -2.94 -3.82 10.87
N ILE A 83 -2.84 -3.11 9.74
CA ILE A 83 -3.85 -3.18 8.66
C ILE A 83 -3.76 -4.53 7.98
N PHE A 84 -2.56 -5.00 7.65
CA PHE A 84 -2.34 -6.28 6.99
C PHE A 84 -2.65 -7.46 7.91
N GLU A 85 -2.26 -7.40 9.19
CA GLU A 85 -2.63 -8.40 10.21
C GLU A 85 -4.16 -8.49 10.35
N ARG A 86 -4.84 -7.35 10.38
CA ARG A 86 -6.30 -7.34 10.44
C ARG A 86 -6.94 -7.91 9.18
N ALA A 87 -6.39 -7.65 8.00
CA ALA A 87 -6.84 -8.25 6.75
C ALA A 87 -6.69 -9.77 6.78
N TYR A 88 -5.56 -10.26 7.28
CA TYR A 88 -5.32 -11.69 7.46
C TYR A 88 -6.32 -12.33 8.43
N GLU A 89 -6.53 -11.76 9.63
CA GLU A 89 -7.53 -12.26 10.59
C GLU A 89 -8.93 -12.34 9.99
N LEU A 90 -9.34 -11.34 9.21
CA LEU A 90 -10.63 -11.33 8.53
C LEU A 90 -10.72 -12.44 7.49
N SER A 91 -9.62 -12.73 6.78
CA SER A 91 -9.57 -13.84 5.82
C SER A 91 -9.82 -15.20 6.50
N LEU A 92 -9.22 -15.42 7.68
CA LEU A 92 -9.42 -16.64 8.47
C LEU A 92 -10.87 -16.80 8.98
N ARG A 93 -11.58 -15.70 9.14
CA ARG A 93 -13.00 -15.69 9.57
C ARG A 93 -13.98 -15.80 8.39
N GLY A 94 -13.51 -16.15 7.21
CA GLY A 94 -14.32 -16.32 6.01
C GLY A 94 -14.77 -15.01 5.34
N ALA A 95 -14.16 -13.86 5.71
CA ALA A 95 -14.35 -12.64 4.96
C ALA A 95 -13.76 -12.80 3.55
N ARG A 96 -14.38 -12.14 2.55
CA ARG A 96 -13.85 -12.09 1.18
C ARG A 96 -12.62 -11.17 1.10
N CYS A 97 -11.60 -11.52 1.86
CA CYS A 97 -10.33 -10.81 1.92
C CYS A 97 -9.23 -11.86 1.91
N THR A 98 -8.27 -11.73 1.00
CA THR A 98 -7.08 -12.58 0.95
C THR A 98 -5.88 -11.68 0.83
N VAL A 99 -4.85 -11.95 1.62
CA VAL A 99 -3.59 -11.21 1.60
C VAL A 99 -2.55 -12.03 0.84
N TRP A 100 -1.91 -11.43 -0.13
CA TRP A 100 -0.92 -12.05 -1.01
C TRP A 100 0.38 -11.29 -0.97
N GLN A 101 1.49 -11.98 -1.16
CA GLN A 101 2.81 -11.36 -1.29
C GLN A 101 3.55 -11.86 -2.51
N GLN A 102 4.36 -10.99 -3.10
CA GLN A 102 5.32 -11.29 -4.15
C GLN A 102 6.71 -10.94 -3.65
N ALA A 103 7.64 -11.89 -3.74
CA ALA A 103 9.04 -11.70 -3.43
C ALA A 103 9.78 -11.11 -4.63
N ILE A 104 10.64 -10.13 -4.38
CA ILE A 104 11.56 -9.54 -5.35
C ILE A 104 12.96 -9.62 -4.75
N GLU A 105 13.87 -10.31 -5.43
CA GLU A 105 15.22 -10.53 -4.96
C GLU A 105 16.17 -9.43 -5.44
N PHE A 106 17.06 -9.01 -4.55
CA PHE A 106 18.10 -8.02 -4.80
C PHE A 106 19.46 -8.51 -4.27
N ASP A 107 20.54 -7.96 -4.80
CA ASP A 107 21.82 -8.03 -4.12
C ASP A 107 21.76 -7.27 -2.79
N SER A 108 22.69 -7.57 -1.87
CA SER A 108 22.70 -7.00 -0.52
C SER A 108 22.78 -5.47 -0.52
N ASP A 109 23.62 -4.91 -1.38
CA ASP A 109 23.86 -3.46 -1.38
C ASP A 109 22.65 -2.69 -1.91
N THR A 110 22.02 -3.18 -2.97
CA THR A 110 20.79 -2.63 -3.52
C THR A 110 19.65 -2.73 -2.52
N PHE A 111 19.51 -3.89 -1.84
CA PHE A 111 18.50 -4.10 -0.81
C PHE A 111 18.66 -3.09 0.34
N GLU A 112 19.86 -2.98 0.92
CA GLU A 112 20.09 -2.08 2.06
C GLU A 112 19.87 -0.61 1.67
N ARG A 113 20.29 -0.20 0.48
CA ARG A 113 20.04 1.15 -0.04
C ARG A 113 18.54 1.46 -0.16
N ILE A 114 17.76 0.52 -0.71
CA ILE A 114 16.30 0.69 -0.85
C ILE A 114 15.65 0.74 0.53
N ARG A 115 16.05 -0.15 1.41
CA ARG A 115 15.53 -0.24 2.79
C ARG A 115 15.82 1.03 3.57
N GLU A 116 17.06 1.50 3.58
CA GLU A 116 17.47 2.74 4.25
C GLU A 116 16.69 3.94 3.71
N GLN A 117 16.56 4.04 2.40
CA GLN A 117 15.79 5.12 1.76
C GLN A 117 14.31 5.09 2.19
N ALA A 118 13.69 3.92 2.24
CA ALA A 118 12.28 3.79 2.66
C ALA A 118 12.10 4.19 4.12
N TYR A 119 12.99 3.75 5.00
CA TYR A 119 12.94 4.09 6.42
C TYR A 119 13.23 5.57 6.67
N ASN A 120 14.19 6.17 5.99
CA ASN A 120 14.44 7.61 6.08
C ASN A 120 13.20 8.41 5.67
N TRP A 121 12.54 8.04 4.56
CA TRP A 121 11.31 8.71 4.14
C TRP A 121 10.15 8.52 5.12
N TYR A 122 10.05 7.34 5.75
CA TYR A 122 9.06 7.05 6.77
C TYR A 122 9.31 7.88 8.05
N GLU A 123 10.53 7.93 8.55
CA GLU A 123 10.91 8.64 9.77
C GLU A 123 10.83 10.16 9.61
N GLU A 124 11.25 10.67 8.46
CA GLU A 124 11.15 12.10 8.12
C GLU A 124 9.72 12.54 7.78
N GLN A 125 8.77 11.61 7.67
CA GLN A 125 7.42 11.86 7.15
C GLN A 125 7.45 12.62 5.82
N LYS A 126 8.34 12.18 4.91
CA LYS A 126 8.55 12.82 3.63
C LYS A 126 7.30 12.79 2.78
N LEU A 127 6.89 13.96 2.30
CA LEU A 127 5.67 14.13 1.51
C LEU A 127 5.92 13.87 0.03
N PHE A 128 4.96 13.19 -0.60
CA PHE A 128 4.90 12.94 -2.03
C PHE A 128 3.45 13.13 -2.53
N PRO A 129 3.25 13.52 -3.80
CA PRO A 129 1.91 13.62 -4.36
C PRO A 129 1.21 12.26 -4.39
N TYR A 130 0.06 12.15 -3.70
CA TYR A 130 -0.83 10.99 -3.73
C TYR A 130 -2.01 11.28 -4.66
N ALA A 131 -2.21 10.41 -5.64
CA ALA A 131 -3.36 10.45 -6.54
C ALA A 131 -3.70 9.05 -7.05
N PHE A 132 -4.75 8.95 -7.87
CA PHE A 132 -5.03 7.73 -8.61
C PHE A 132 -4.49 7.86 -10.03
N PRO A 133 -3.27 7.34 -10.33
CA PRO A 133 -2.68 7.45 -11.65
C PRO A 133 -3.56 6.78 -12.71
N LEU A 134 -3.56 7.32 -13.92
CA LEU A 134 -4.30 6.74 -15.06
C LEU A 134 -3.55 5.54 -15.63
N SER A 135 -2.23 5.60 -15.57
CA SER A 135 -1.34 4.52 -16.01
C SER A 135 -0.12 4.43 -15.09
N ILE A 136 0.67 3.35 -15.24
CA ILE A 136 1.95 3.22 -14.53
C ILE A 136 3.00 4.22 -15.03
N GLU A 137 2.79 4.81 -16.20
CA GLU A 137 3.67 5.81 -16.81
C GLU A 137 3.51 7.20 -16.20
N ASP A 138 2.42 7.43 -15.45
CA ASP A 138 2.21 8.65 -14.68
C ASP A 138 3.23 8.71 -13.54
N ILE A 139 4.37 9.35 -13.77
CA ILE A 139 5.50 9.40 -12.82
C ILE A 139 5.43 10.55 -11.82
N GLU A 140 4.51 11.48 -12.01
CA GLU A 140 4.39 12.67 -11.16
C GLU A 140 3.71 12.38 -9.81
N TRP A 141 2.80 11.40 -9.78
CA TRP A 141 2.03 11.02 -8.59
C TRP A 141 1.90 9.52 -8.45
N ASP A 142 1.64 9.08 -7.22
CA ASP A 142 1.53 7.68 -6.86
C ASP A 142 0.31 7.38 -6.01
N ASN A 143 -0.10 6.13 -6.00
CA ASN A 143 -0.91 5.50 -4.97
C ASN A 143 -0.09 4.43 -4.24
N CYS A 144 -0.72 3.68 -3.33
CA CYS A 144 -0.03 2.63 -2.59
C CYS A 144 0.60 1.55 -3.49
N ALA A 145 0.00 1.26 -4.65
CA ALA A 145 0.50 0.21 -5.55
C ALA A 145 1.64 0.69 -6.48
N THR A 146 1.70 1.98 -6.80
CA THR A 146 2.73 2.53 -7.70
C THR A 146 3.91 3.15 -6.95
N PHE A 147 3.72 3.53 -5.68
CA PHE A 147 4.77 4.15 -4.87
C PHE A 147 6.09 3.35 -4.79
N PRO A 148 6.09 1.99 -4.75
CA PRO A 148 7.35 1.23 -4.69
C PRO A 148 8.33 1.53 -5.82
N ARG A 149 7.87 2.03 -6.97
CA ARG A 149 8.76 2.48 -8.07
C ARG A 149 9.68 3.64 -7.67
N ARG A 150 9.24 4.52 -6.75
CA ARG A 150 10.08 5.63 -6.24
C ARG A 150 11.28 5.12 -5.45
N LEU A 151 11.18 3.94 -4.89
CA LEU A 151 12.27 3.25 -4.23
C LEU A 151 13.16 2.47 -5.22
N GLY A 152 12.85 2.50 -6.51
CA GLY A 152 13.59 1.80 -7.56
C GLY A 152 13.14 0.36 -7.81
N LEU A 153 11.96 -0.05 -7.30
CA LEU A 153 11.41 -1.36 -7.62
C LEU A 153 10.78 -1.34 -9.01
N THR A 154 11.10 -2.35 -9.81
CA THR A 154 10.40 -2.60 -11.07
C THR A 154 9.04 -3.21 -10.78
N LEU A 155 7.99 -2.52 -11.19
CA LEU A 155 6.62 -2.95 -10.98
C LEU A 155 6.03 -3.56 -12.26
N PRO A 156 5.14 -4.57 -12.14
CA PRO A 156 4.40 -5.06 -13.28
C PRO A 156 3.44 -3.97 -13.80
N GLU A 157 3.11 -4.00 -15.09
CA GLU A 157 2.20 -3.04 -15.74
C GLU A 157 0.84 -2.96 -15.04
N ALA A 158 0.38 -4.07 -14.45
CA ALA A 158 -0.85 -4.14 -13.68
C ALA A 158 -0.88 -3.20 -12.45
N SER A 159 0.27 -2.75 -11.95
CA SER A 159 0.38 -1.95 -10.70
C SER A 159 -0.32 -0.59 -10.77
N GLY A 160 -0.54 -0.04 -11.96
CA GLY A 160 -1.28 1.21 -12.12
C GLY A 160 -2.72 1.17 -11.59
N GLN A 161 -3.32 -0.01 -11.49
CA GLN A 161 -4.70 -0.22 -11.03
C GLN A 161 -4.77 -1.36 -10.01
N LEU A 162 -5.13 -1.05 -8.77
CA LEU A 162 -5.25 -2.07 -7.70
C LEU A 162 -6.12 -3.26 -8.09
N GLN A 163 -7.21 -3.04 -8.81
CA GLN A 163 -8.11 -4.10 -9.27
C GLN A 163 -7.45 -5.10 -10.22
N ARG A 164 -6.37 -4.71 -10.90
CA ARG A 164 -5.57 -5.59 -11.76
C ARG A 164 -4.34 -6.11 -11.03
N TYR A 165 -3.77 -5.29 -10.15
CA TYR A 165 -2.54 -5.63 -9.44
C TYR A 165 -2.72 -6.76 -8.43
N ILE A 166 -3.82 -6.75 -7.67
CA ILE A 166 -4.06 -7.83 -6.71
C ILE A 166 -4.28 -9.19 -7.36
N PRO A 167 -5.06 -9.35 -8.46
CA PRO A 167 -5.07 -10.59 -9.24
C PRO A 167 -3.69 -10.99 -9.77
N HIS A 168 -2.84 -10.03 -10.14
CA HIS A 168 -1.45 -10.32 -10.52
C HIS A 168 -0.65 -10.89 -9.33
N LEU A 169 -0.75 -10.30 -8.14
CA LEU A 169 -0.14 -10.85 -6.93
C LEU A 169 -0.64 -12.26 -6.61
N GLN A 170 -1.94 -12.53 -6.82
CA GLN A 170 -2.52 -13.87 -6.64
C GLN A 170 -1.95 -14.90 -7.62
N ALA A 171 -1.74 -14.49 -8.87
CA ALA A 171 -1.24 -15.38 -9.92
C ALA A 171 0.27 -15.67 -9.83
N HIS A 172 1.07 -14.73 -9.29
CA HIS A 172 2.52 -14.78 -9.32
C HIS A 172 3.17 -14.76 -7.92
N GLY A 173 2.38 -14.65 -6.88
CA GLY A 173 2.82 -14.60 -5.49
C GLY A 173 2.33 -15.80 -4.69
N GLN A 174 2.43 -15.66 -3.39
CA GLN A 174 1.93 -16.63 -2.42
C GLN A 174 1.04 -15.96 -1.37
N ALA A 175 0.21 -16.74 -0.68
CA ALA A 175 -0.57 -16.24 0.44
C ALA A 175 0.37 -15.71 1.52
N TRP A 176 0.08 -14.49 1.99
CA TRP A 176 0.84 -13.89 3.07
C TRP A 176 0.27 -14.30 4.42
N LYS A 177 1.15 -14.50 5.38
CA LYS A 177 0.83 -14.73 6.80
C LYS A 177 1.69 -13.80 7.65
N PRO A 178 1.16 -13.24 8.77
CA PRO A 178 1.99 -12.51 9.72
C PRO A 178 3.03 -13.43 10.35
N LYS A 179 4.16 -12.86 10.78
CA LYS A 179 5.19 -13.62 11.48
C LYS A 179 4.62 -14.18 12.79
N GLY A 180 4.83 -15.48 13.03
CA GLY A 180 4.33 -16.17 14.22
C GLY A 180 2.90 -16.68 14.13
N ALA A 181 2.21 -16.54 12.99
CA ALA A 181 0.96 -17.23 12.77
C ALA A 181 1.24 -18.74 12.63
N GLU A 182 0.62 -19.54 13.50
CA GLU A 182 0.70 -21.00 13.46
C GLU A 182 0.07 -21.54 12.16
N GLU A 183 0.57 -22.70 11.70
CA GLU A 183 0.05 -23.41 10.53
C GLU A 183 -1.32 -24.04 10.81
#